data_1aa21b8d4b671f1b83b6a996c1adc0cd
#
_entry.id   1aa21b8d4b671f1b83b6a996c1adc0cd
#
_cell.length_a   1.000
_cell.length_b   1.000
_cell.length_c   1.000
_cell.angle_alpha   90.00
_cell.angle_beta   90.00
_cell.angle_gamma   90.00
#
_symmetry.space_group_name_H-M   'P 1'
#
loop_
_entity.id
_entity.type
_entity.pdbx_description
1 polymer ?
#
loop_
_entity_poly.entity_id
_entity_poly.type
_entity_poly.pdbx_seq_one_letter_code
_entity_poly.pdbx_strand_id
1 'polypeptide(L)'
;MKTKNLLGIFFLFLCTITLVSCGDDEKQEIYSLSFEKGYYERPLLGAKNIPVRGGNRDYTVTVQNTDVLSINIDLSSPIGMGNLVVKPKQKGETTVTVKDNVTNETVNLKIKIVDSYLNLKVAHPAQVPYSGGENLFFINNSDRDFYLFDEKMEKKECTGNYQFLIKNSTCYMILNFDKELNDKSTYEYNISNTSERMFTLIEILLGVDWNMKADLINRSTRSASPVTMNAVDTETNIIQYFVAGSNDIPENILD
;
A
#
# COMPACT_ATOMS: atom_id res chain seq x y z
N MET A 1 -62.07 -10.74 56.45
CA MET A 1 -61.39 -9.45 56.08
C MET A 1 -59.89 -9.52 56.41
N LYS A 2 -59.05 -9.14 55.53
CA LYS A 2 -57.58 -8.85 55.72
C LYS A 2 -56.56 -9.58 54.82
N THR A 3 -56.97 -10.29 53.80
CA THR A 3 -56.00 -10.86 52.82
C THR A 3 -55.79 -9.99 51.60
N LYS A 4 -56.65 -9.02 51.29
CA LYS A 4 -56.56 -8.14 50.12
C LYS A 4 -55.51 -7.05 50.27
N ASN A 5 -55.18 -6.61 51.48
CA ASN A 5 -54.21 -5.56 51.74
C ASN A 5 -52.75 -6.08 51.73
N LEU A 6 -52.53 -7.37 52.04
CA LEU A 6 -51.27 -7.99 52.07
C LEU A 6 -50.71 -8.18 50.64
N LEU A 7 -51.55 -8.49 49.65
CA LEU A 7 -51.24 -8.69 48.29
C LEU A 7 -50.82 -7.36 47.61
N GLY A 8 -51.50 -6.25 47.99
CA GLY A 8 -51.14 -4.91 47.45
C GLY A 8 -49.79 -4.42 47.94
N ILE A 9 -49.43 -4.68 49.19
CA ILE A 9 -48.12 -4.30 49.75
C ILE A 9 -47.00 -5.14 49.13
N PHE A 10 -47.25 -6.42 48.86
CA PHE A 10 -46.23 -7.28 48.19
C PHE A 10 -46.01 -6.87 46.73
N PHE A 11 -47.07 -6.41 46.03
CA PHE A 11 -46.94 -5.91 44.66
C PHE A 11 -46.21 -4.56 44.63
N LEU A 12 -46.45 -3.68 45.60
CA LEU A 12 -45.74 -2.40 45.71
C LEU A 12 -44.24 -2.59 46.00
N PHE A 13 -43.90 -3.58 46.83
CA PHE A 13 -42.51 -3.92 47.16
C PHE A 13 -41.79 -4.59 45.99
N LEU A 14 -42.49 -5.37 45.16
CA LEU A 14 -41.93 -5.98 43.97
C LEU A 14 -41.66 -4.94 42.87
N CYS A 15 -42.49 -3.91 42.72
CA CYS A 15 -42.26 -2.82 41.75
C CYS A 15 -41.12 -1.89 42.17
N THR A 16 -40.79 -1.77 43.46
CA THR A 16 -39.66 -0.93 43.89
C THR A 16 -38.29 -1.61 43.71
N ILE A 17 -38.25 -2.96 43.64
CA ILE A 17 -37.03 -3.71 43.42
C ILE A 17 -36.62 -3.67 41.92
N THR A 18 -37.56 -3.45 41.00
CA THR A 18 -37.27 -3.40 39.56
C THR A 18 -36.74 -2.04 39.05
N LEU A 19 -36.71 -1.00 39.91
CA LEU A 19 -36.22 0.33 39.55
C LEU A 19 -34.80 0.64 40.03
N VAL A 20 -34.09 -0.31 40.62
CA VAL A 20 -32.72 -0.13 41.10
C VAL A 20 -31.72 -0.91 40.23
N SER A 21 -32.11 -1.37 39.07
CA SER A 21 -31.19 -1.99 38.12
C SER A 21 -31.19 -1.21 36.83
N CYS A 22 -30.39 -0.17 36.78
CA CYS A 22 -29.70 0.30 35.57
C CYS A 22 -28.81 1.47 35.95
N GLY A 23 -27.75 1.17 36.63
CA GLY A 23 -26.53 1.86 36.61
C GLY A 23 -25.48 0.87 36.12
N ASP A 24 -25.69 0.26 34.96
CA ASP A 24 -24.58 -0.24 34.17
C ASP A 24 -23.85 1.03 33.68
N ASP A 25 -22.96 1.54 34.53
CA ASP A 25 -21.82 2.24 34.02
C ASP A 25 -21.14 1.23 33.07
N GLU A 26 -21.49 1.28 31.78
CA GLU A 26 -20.69 0.65 30.74
C GLU A 26 -19.30 1.18 30.96
N LYS A 27 -18.45 0.41 31.68
CA LYS A 27 -17.04 0.71 31.79
C LYS A 27 -16.55 0.73 30.35
N GLN A 28 -16.36 1.91 29.81
CA GLN A 28 -15.76 2.09 28.49
C GLN A 28 -14.46 1.29 28.51
N GLU A 29 -14.41 0.22 27.72
CA GLU A 29 -13.21 -0.58 27.60
C GLU A 29 -12.11 0.32 27.06
N ILE A 30 -11.02 0.41 27.81
CA ILE A 30 -9.87 1.24 27.46
C ILE A 30 -8.83 0.32 26.82
N TYR A 31 -8.39 0.66 25.62
CA TYR A 31 -7.42 -0.09 24.85
C TYR A 31 -6.08 0.67 24.77
N SER A 32 -4.97 -0.03 24.98
CA SER A 32 -3.64 0.55 24.81
C SER A 32 -3.35 0.90 23.35
N LEU A 33 -2.73 2.07 23.15
CA LEU A 33 -2.33 2.54 21.84
C LEU A 33 -1.24 1.65 21.23
N SER A 34 -1.46 1.11 20.05
CA SER A 34 -0.48 0.25 19.39
C SER A 34 -0.49 0.35 17.86
N PHE A 35 0.63 -0.06 17.27
CA PHE A 35 0.87 -0.18 15.83
C PHE A 35 1.51 -1.54 15.55
N GLU A 36 1.51 -1.96 14.30
CA GLU A 36 2.12 -3.23 13.88
C GLU A 36 3.64 -3.23 14.11
N LYS A 37 4.29 -2.09 13.86
CA LYS A 37 5.74 -1.88 14.05
C LYS A 37 6.04 -0.41 14.34
N GLY A 38 7.25 -0.12 14.78
CA GLY A 38 7.71 1.24 15.12
C GLY A 38 8.39 1.98 13.97
N TYR A 39 8.68 1.27 12.84
CA TYR A 39 9.36 1.82 11.66
C TYR A 39 8.59 1.49 10.42
N TYR A 40 8.49 2.45 9.48
CA TYR A 40 7.81 2.29 8.20
C TYR A 40 8.57 3.01 7.10
N GLU A 41 8.77 2.35 5.96
CA GLU A 41 9.15 3.01 4.72
C GLU A 41 7.91 3.23 3.86
N ARG A 42 7.82 4.41 3.24
CA ARG A 42 6.71 4.79 2.37
C ARG A 42 7.24 5.46 1.11
N PRO A 43 6.77 5.07 -0.08
CA PRO A 43 7.19 5.73 -1.31
C PRO A 43 6.67 7.17 -1.36
N LEU A 44 7.40 8.02 -2.07
CA LEU A 44 7.01 9.42 -2.29
C LEU A 44 5.65 9.55 -2.98
N LEU A 45 5.32 8.61 -3.88
CA LEU A 45 4.02 8.49 -4.54
C LEU A 45 3.42 7.10 -4.27
N GLY A 46 2.11 7.05 -4.02
CA GLY A 46 1.42 5.80 -3.74
C GLY A 46 1.59 5.27 -2.31
N ALA A 47 1.98 6.13 -1.36
CA ALA A 47 2.15 5.76 0.04
C ALA A 47 0.86 5.16 0.63
N LYS A 48 0.98 3.99 1.26
CA LYS A 48 -0.11 3.35 1.99
C LYS A 48 -0.28 3.97 3.37
N ASN A 49 -1.53 3.99 3.83
CA ASN A 49 -1.86 4.38 5.20
C ASN A 49 -1.25 3.39 6.21
N ILE A 50 -1.08 3.85 7.45
CA ILE A 50 -0.62 3.03 8.57
C ILE A 50 -1.81 2.77 9.50
N PRO A 51 -2.29 1.53 9.62
CA PRO A 51 -3.40 1.21 10.51
C PRO A 51 -3.01 1.39 11.97
N VAL A 52 -3.87 2.05 12.75
CA VAL A 52 -3.82 2.04 14.21
C VAL A 52 -4.40 0.70 14.69
N ARG A 53 -3.64 -0.05 15.50
CA ARG A 53 -4.03 -1.40 15.94
C ARG A 53 -4.74 -1.40 17.29
N GLY A 54 -4.43 -0.45 18.15
CA GLY A 54 -5.05 -0.25 19.44
C GLY A 54 -5.26 1.23 19.75
N GLY A 55 -5.93 1.54 20.87
CA GLY A 55 -6.25 2.89 21.31
C GLY A 55 -7.76 3.15 21.37
N ASN A 56 -8.16 4.39 21.59
CA ASN A 56 -9.54 4.75 21.95
C ASN A 56 -10.18 5.72 20.94
N ARG A 57 -9.66 5.81 19.72
CA ARG A 57 -10.20 6.62 18.60
C ARG A 57 -10.25 8.14 18.84
N ASP A 58 -9.49 8.62 19.80
CA ASP A 58 -9.27 10.05 20.05
C ASP A 58 -7.76 10.28 20.13
N TYR A 59 -7.20 10.79 19.04
CA TYR A 59 -5.75 10.88 18.87
C TYR A 59 -5.30 12.28 18.50
N THR A 60 -4.13 12.65 19.04
CA THR A 60 -3.36 13.78 18.58
C THR A 60 -2.11 13.27 17.86
N VAL A 61 -1.88 13.78 16.63
CA VAL A 61 -0.72 13.38 15.83
C VAL A 61 0.20 14.59 15.60
N THR A 62 1.48 14.41 15.86
CA THR A 62 2.52 15.43 15.65
C THR A 62 3.64 14.86 14.79
N VAL A 63 4.07 15.63 13.78
CA VAL A 63 5.19 15.30 12.90
C VAL A 63 6.37 16.20 13.24
N GLN A 64 7.53 15.59 13.52
CA GLN A 64 8.74 16.33 13.90
C GLN A 64 9.30 17.19 12.76
N ASN A 65 9.36 16.62 11.54
CA ASN A 65 9.79 17.33 10.34
C ASN A 65 8.67 17.32 9.29
N THR A 66 7.93 18.43 9.22
CA THR A 66 6.79 18.60 8.32
C THR A 66 7.19 18.84 6.86
N ASP A 67 8.47 19.00 6.54
CA ASP A 67 8.94 19.10 5.16
C ASP A 67 9.03 17.72 4.51
N VAL A 68 9.29 16.66 5.30
CA VAL A 68 9.34 15.28 4.81
C VAL A 68 7.96 14.74 4.49
N LEU A 69 7.00 14.93 5.39
CA LEU A 69 5.62 14.47 5.21
C LEU A 69 4.64 15.26 6.08
N SER A 70 3.35 15.11 5.77
CA SER A 70 2.27 15.44 6.70
C SER A 70 1.41 14.21 6.95
N ILE A 71 0.73 14.17 8.11
CA ILE A 71 -0.17 13.09 8.50
C ILE A 71 -1.51 13.66 8.92
N ASN A 72 -2.58 13.01 8.47
CA ASN A 72 -3.91 13.15 9.03
C ASN A 72 -4.34 11.81 9.61
N ILE A 73 -5.26 11.83 10.58
CA ILE A 73 -5.90 10.60 11.05
C ILE A 73 -7.26 10.46 10.37
N ASP A 74 -7.54 9.27 9.85
CA ASP A 74 -8.82 8.90 9.27
C ASP A 74 -9.55 7.93 10.22
N LEU A 75 -10.67 8.39 10.78
CA LEU A 75 -11.56 7.65 11.67
C LEU A 75 -12.91 7.35 11.00
N SER A 76 -13.03 7.54 9.69
CA SER A 76 -14.29 7.38 8.95
C SER A 76 -14.83 5.94 8.97
N SER A 77 -13.96 4.94 9.03
CA SER A 77 -14.37 3.55 9.17
C SER A 77 -14.90 3.28 10.58
N PRO A 78 -16.08 2.72 10.73
CA PRO A 78 -16.61 2.31 12.03
C PRO A 78 -15.87 1.08 12.61
N ILE A 79 -15.15 0.34 11.75
CA ILE A 79 -14.39 -0.84 12.11
C ILE A 79 -12.92 -0.46 12.26
N GLY A 80 -12.30 -0.91 13.36
CA GLY A 80 -10.89 -0.64 13.68
C GLY A 80 -10.67 0.70 14.37
N MET A 81 -9.42 0.97 14.69
CA MET A 81 -9.00 2.13 15.51
C MET A 81 -8.63 3.36 14.67
N GLY A 82 -8.73 3.27 13.34
CA GLY A 82 -8.39 4.34 12.41
C GLY A 82 -7.12 4.09 11.62
N ASN A 83 -6.78 5.05 10.76
CA ASN A 83 -5.59 5.00 9.91
C ASN A 83 -4.83 6.33 9.95
N LEU A 84 -3.52 6.28 10.01
CA LEU A 84 -2.68 7.43 9.72
C LEU A 84 -2.56 7.55 8.19
N VAL A 85 -3.11 8.62 7.64
CA VAL A 85 -3.03 8.94 6.21
C VAL A 85 -1.71 9.68 5.98
N VAL A 86 -0.73 8.98 5.46
CA VAL A 86 0.60 9.52 5.17
C VAL A 86 0.56 10.27 3.85
N LYS A 87 1.00 11.54 3.88
CA LYS A 87 1.14 12.41 2.71
C LYS A 87 2.61 12.81 2.56
N PRO A 88 3.42 12.04 1.81
CA PRO A 88 4.81 12.37 1.54
C PRO A 88 4.95 13.70 0.81
N LYS A 89 6.06 14.41 1.07
CA LYS A 89 6.40 15.66 0.39
C LYS A 89 7.78 15.59 -0.26
N GLN A 90 8.75 15.02 0.45
CA GLN A 90 10.10 14.78 -0.06
C GLN A 90 10.73 13.56 0.62
N LYS A 91 11.78 13.03 0.03
CA LYS A 91 12.59 11.95 0.62
C LYS A 91 13.22 12.41 1.94
N GLY A 92 13.34 11.49 2.86
CA GLY A 92 13.94 11.72 4.17
C GLY A 92 13.21 10.97 5.28
N GLU A 93 13.70 11.14 6.50
CA GLU A 93 13.17 10.44 7.67
C GLU A 93 12.63 11.45 8.68
N THR A 94 11.55 11.10 9.35
CA THR A 94 10.96 11.90 10.43
C THR A 94 10.32 11.01 11.49
N THR A 95 10.19 11.56 12.70
CA THR A 95 9.43 10.92 13.77
C THR A 95 8.01 11.48 13.79
N VAL A 96 7.05 10.57 13.91
CA VAL A 96 5.64 10.87 14.10
C VAL A 96 5.23 10.40 15.48
N THR A 97 4.76 11.33 16.29
CA THR A 97 4.25 11.06 17.64
C THR A 97 2.74 10.97 17.59
N VAL A 98 2.19 9.84 18.01
CA VAL A 98 0.74 9.65 18.17
C VAL A 98 0.43 9.54 19.63
N LYS A 99 -0.50 10.38 20.12
CA LYS A 99 -0.99 10.39 21.49
C LYS A 99 -2.45 9.98 21.49
N ASP A 100 -2.80 8.99 22.32
CA ASP A 100 -4.19 8.69 22.67
C ASP A 100 -4.65 9.68 23.75
N ASN A 101 -5.66 10.47 23.47
CA ASN A 101 -6.13 11.51 24.40
C ASN A 101 -6.94 10.95 25.57
N VAL A 102 -7.43 9.71 25.48
CA VAL A 102 -8.19 9.04 26.54
C VAL A 102 -7.23 8.51 27.62
N THR A 103 -6.17 7.80 27.19
CA THR A 103 -5.20 7.17 28.12
C THR A 103 -3.99 8.04 28.40
N ASN A 104 -3.73 9.06 27.58
CA ASN A 104 -2.49 9.83 27.50
C ASN A 104 -1.26 9.00 27.07
N GLU A 105 -1.44 7.78 26.62
CA GLU A 105 -0.36 6.99 26.04
C GLU A 105 0.19 7.64 24.77
N THR A 106 1.48 7.47 24.55
CA THR A 106 2.18 8.05 23.41
C THR A 106 3.05 6.99 22.74
N VAL A 107 2.96 6.90 21.40
CA VAL A 107 3.81 6.04 20.57
C VAL A 107 4.55 6.90 19.55
N ASN A 108 5.85 6.68 19.41
CA ASN A 108 6.68 7.30 18.39
C ASN A 108 6.92 6.31 17.26
N LEU A 109 6.56 6.74 16.04
CA LEU A 109 6.81 6.00 14.83
C LEU A 109 7.89 6.69 14.01
N LYS A 110 8.84 5.93 13.49
CA LYS A 110 9.86 6.38 12.58
C LYS A 110 9.37 6.14 11.16
N ILE A 111 9.27 7.17 10.34
CA ILE A 111 8.79 7.05 8.96
C ILE A 111 9.85 7.61 8.02
N LYS A 112 10.32 6.77 7.10
CA LYS A 112 11.25 7.11 6.03
C LYS A 112 10.47 7.20 4.72
N ILE A 113 10.60 8.33 4.01
CA ILE A 113 10.07 8.50 2.67
C ILE A 113 11.19 8.17 1.68
N VAL A 114 10.93 7.19 0.84
CA VAL A 114 11.86 6.67 -0.17
C VAL A 114 11.39 7.02 -1.58
N ASP A 115 12.18 6.69 -2.60
CA ASP A 115 11.80 6.86 -4.00
C ASP A 115 10.48 6.16 -4.31
N SER A 116 9.71 6.74 -5.22
CA SER A 116 8.52 6.08 -5.77
C SER A 116 8.92 4.83 -6.53
N TYR A 117 8.04 3.85 -6.55
CA TYR A 117 8.27 2.62 -7.30
C TYR A 117 6.98 2.05 -7.86
N LEU A 118 7.12 1.25 -8.91
CA LEU A 118 6.05 0.43 -9.48
C LEU A 118 6.36 -1.03 -9.21
N ASN A 119 5.44 -1.74 -8.55
CA ASN A 119 5.50 -3.19 -8.43
C ASN A 119 4.72 -3.83 -9.58
N LEU A 120 5.38 -4.69 -10.35
CA LEU A 120 4.79 -5.57 -11.34
C LEU A 120 4.92 -7.03 -10.89
N LYS A 121 3.80 -7.73 -10.75
CA LYS A 121 3.78 -9.16 -10.45
C LYS A 121 3.67 -9.96 -11.75
N VAL A 122 4.54 -10.96 -11.91
CA VAL A 122 4.48 -11.91 -13.03
C VAL A 122 3.23 -12.76 -12.91
N ALA A 123 2.37 -12.74 -13.93
CA ALA A 123 1.15 -13.53 -13.96
C ALA A 123 1.42 -15.01 -14.28
N HIS A 124 0.47 -15.90 -13.96
CA HIS A 124 0.48 -17.31 -14.34
C HIS A 124 -0.34 -17.55 -15.61
N PRO A 125 0.09 -18.44 -16.52
CA PRO A 125 1.37 -19.13 -16.52
C PRO A 125 2.53 -18.18 -16.91
N ALA A 126 3.65 -18.26 -16.20
CA ALA A 126 4.85 -17.50 -16.55
C ALA A 126 5.63 -18.22 -17.65
N GLN A 127 6.42 -17.44 -18.38
CA GLN A 127 7.35 -17.91 -19.39
C GLN A 127 8.80 -17.55 -18.98
N VAL A 128 9.76 -18.34 -19.43
CA VAL A 128 11.20 -17.99 -19.27
C VAL A 128 11.42 -16.54 -19.72
N PRO A 129 12.14 -15.70 -18.96
CA PRO A 129 13.05 -16.01 -17.85
C PRO A 129 12.40 -15.96 -16.45
N TYR A 130 11.13 -15.69 -16.34
CA TYR A 130 10.47 -15.49 -15.05
C TYR A 130 9.74 -16.73 -14.57
N SER A 131 9.49 -16.77 -13.25
CA SER A 131 8.56 -17.70 -12.62
C SER A 131 7.29 -16.97 -12.23
N GLY A 132 6.16 -17.68 -12.23
CA GLY A 132 4.88 -17.06 -11.82
C GLY A 132 4.90 -16.61 -10.38
N GLY A 133 4.30 -15.44 -10.13
CA GLY A 133 4.25 -14.85 -8.81
C GLY A 133 5.43 -13.97 -8.44
N GLU A 134 6.52 -13.97 -9.20
CA GLU A 134 7.64 -13.06 -8.99
C GLU A 134 7.22 -11.60 -9.06
N ASN A 135 7.94 -10.75 -8.33
CA ASN A 135 7.67 -9.34 -8.21
C ASN A 135 8.87 -8.52 -8.72
N LEU A 136 8.65 -7.69 -9.72
CA LEU A 136 9.62 -6.70 -10.18
C LEU A 136 9.25 -5.35 -9.58
N PHE A 137 10.21 -4.69 -8.95
CA PHE A 137 10.07 -3.32 -8.47
C PHE A 137 10.94 -2.39 -9.31
N PHE A 138 10.30 -1.48 -10.02
CA PHE A 138 10.95 -0.43 -10.80
C PHE A 138 11.04 0.83 -9.97
N ILE A 139 12.23 1.35 -9.72
CA ILE A 139 12.47 2.47 -8.81
C ILE A 139 12.60 3.77 -9.59
N ASN A 140 11.93 4.81 -9.14
CA ASN A 140 12.02 6.14 -9.76
C ASN A 140 13.22 6.93 -9.19
N ASN A 141 14.41 6.37 -9.30
CA ASN A 141 15.68 7.04 -8.97
C ASN A 141 16.42 7.45 -10.25
N SER A 142 17.60 8.09 -10.10
CA SER A 142 18.45 8.54 -11.21
C SER A 142 18.94 7.39 -12.09
N ASP A 143 19.22 6.24 -11.47
CA ASP A 143 19.84 5.09 -12.12
C ASP A 143 18.81 4.16 -12.76
N ARG A 144 17.51 4.43 -12.49
CA ARG A 144 16.40 3.61 -12.97
C ARG A 144 16.56 2.15 -12.56
N ASP A 145 16.89 1.93 -11.30
CA ASP A 145 17.09 0.60 -10.77
C ASP A 145 15.81 -0.23 -10.78
N PHE A 146 15.97 -1.53 -10.95
CA PHE A 146 14.92 -2.48 -10.65
C PHE A 146 15.43 -3.62 -9.78
N TYR A 147 14.51 -4.24 -9.03
CA TYR A 147 14.75 -5.40 -8.17
C TYR A 147 13.78 -6.51 -8.50
N LEU A 148 14.29 -7.74 -8.55
CA LEU A 148 13.49 -8.95 -8.74
C LEU A 148 13.41 -9.71 -7.41
N PHE A 149 12.20 -9.97 -6.97
CA PHE A 149 11.88 -10.77 -5.79
C PHE A 149 11.09 -12.00 -6.21
N ASP A 150 11.23 -13.08 -5.47
CA ASP A 150 10.38 -14.24 -5.63
C ASP A 150 8.95 -14.00 -5.09
N GLU A 151 8.08 -15.00 -5.16
CA GLU A 151 6.71 -14.89 -4.65
C GLU A 151 6.65 -14.65 -3.14
N LYS A 152 7.68 -15.05 -2.38
CA LYS A 152 7.79 -14.85 -0.93
C LYS A 152 8.44 -13.52 -0.56
N MET A 153 8.77 -12.69 -1.56
CA MET A 153 9.47 -11.41 -1.40
C MET A 153 10.91 -11.56 -0.90
N GLU A 154 11.56 -12.69 -1.21
CA GLU A 154 13.00 -12.87 -1.04
C GLU A 154 13.71 -12.30 -2.26
N LYS A 155 14.68 -11.38 -2.03
CA LYS A 155 15.41 -10.72 -3.11
C LYS A 155 16.23 -11.74 -3.88
N LYS A 156 15.97 -11.87 -5.18
CA LYS A 156 16.84 -12.64 -6.06
C LYS A 156 18.16 -11.90 -6.30
N GLU A 157 19.20 -12.62 -6.67
CA GLU A 157 20.50 -11.99 -7.03
C GLU A 157 20.44 -11.17 -8.33
N CYS A 158 19.34 -11.24 -9.06
CA CYS A 158 19.13 -10.49 -10.29
C CYS A 158 18.56 -9.11 -9.98
N THR A 159 19.39 -8.09 -10.10
CA THR A 159 19.05 -6.68 -10.10
C THR A 159 19.57 -6.05 -11.39
N GLY A 160 19.27 -4.77 -11.61
CA GLY A 160 19.78 -4.06 -12.77
C GLY A 160 19.08 -2.73 -12.96
N ASN A 161 19.14 -2.20 -14.17
CA ASN A 161 18.45 -0.97 -14.53
C ASN A 161 17.45 -1.19 -15.66
N TYR A 162 16.47 -0.29 -15.73
CA TYR A 162 15.41 -0.37 -16.73
C TYR A 162 15.31 0.92 -17.55
N GLN A 163 14.73 0.78 -18.73
CA GLN A 163 14.37 1.91 -19.57
C GLN A 163 13.01 1.67 -20.22
N PHE A 164 12.14 2.69 -20.17
CA PHE A 164 10.95 2.77 -21.01
C PHE A 164 11.18 3.79 -22.11
N LEU A 165 10.88 3.44 -23.35
CA LEU A 165 11.09 4.33 -24.50
C LEU A 165 10.12 4.05 -25.64
N ILE A 166 10.06 4.99 -26.59
CA ILE A 166 9.31 4.87 -27.83
C ILE A 166 10.27 4.91 -29.00
N LYS A 167 10.21 3.88 -29.85
CA LYS A 167 10.92 3.81 -31.13
C LYS A 167 9.90 3.52 -32.25
N ASN A 168 9.87 4.33 -33.30
CA ASN A 168 8.99 4.12 -34.46
C ASN A 168 7.53 3.84 -34.08
N SER A 169 6.99 4.65 -33.18
CA SER A 169 5.60 4.51 -32.65
C SER A 169 5.33 3.21 -31.88
N THR A 170 6.34 2.50 -31.44
CA THR A 170 6.26 1.29 -30.63
C THR A 170 6.85 1.56 -29.24
N CYS A 171 6.12 1.16 -28.20
CA CYS A 171 6.56 1.30 -26.80
C CYS A 171 7.39 0.09 -26.39
N TYR A 172 8.53 0.34 -25.78
CA TYR A 172 9.45 -0.69 -25.30
C TYR A 172 9.76 -0.55 -23.82
N MET A 173 9.94 -1.70 -23.18
CA MET A 173 10.59 -1.85 -21.88
C MET A 173 11.89 -2.61 -22.08
N ILE A 174 13.00 -2.03 -21.64
CA ILE A 174 14.32 -2.67 -21.67
C ILE A 174 14.74 -2.93 -20.24
N LEU A 175 15.20 -4.14 -19.95
CA LEU A 175 15.75 -4.55 -18.66
C LEU A 175 17.19 -4.98 -18.87
N ASN A 176 18.13 -4.31 -18.20
CA ASN A 176 19.54 -4.69 -18.18
C ASN A 176 19.85 -5.27 -16.81
N PHE A 177 20.09 -6.56 -16.75
CA PHE A 177 20.42 -7.27 -15.51
C PHE A 177 21.90 -7.14 -15.19
N ASP A 178 22.26 -6.93 -13.93
CA ASP A 178 23.64 -6.89 -13.45
C ASP A 178 24.34 -8.26 -13.58
N LYS A 179 23.55 -9.33 -13.46
CA LYS A 179 23.97 -10.71 -13.72
C LYS A 179 23.04 -11.32 -14.76
N GLU A 180 23.57 -12.15 -15.61
CA GLU A 180 22.78 -12.84 -16.63
C GLU A 180 21.62 -13.64 -15.99
N LEU A 181 20.45 -13.47 -16.57
CA LEU A 181 19.27 -14.27 -16.27
C LEU A 181 18.99 -15.16 -17.48
N ASN A 182 19.15 -16.49 -17.34
CA ASN A 182 19.09 -17.46 -18.44
C ASN A 182 20.03 -17.10 -19.60
N ASP A 183 21.32 -16.92 -19.29
CA ASP A 183 22.41 -16.64 -20.23
C ASP A 183 22.21 -15.33 -21.03
N LYS A 184 21.39 -14.41 -20.55
CA LYS A 184 21.12 -13.12 -21.19
C LYS A 184 21.10 -11.99 -20.16
N SER A 185 21.84 -10.92 -20.45
CA SER A 185 21.90 -9.73 -19.57
C SER A 185 20.88 -8.65 -19.93
N THR A 186 20.38 -8.62 -21.18
CA THR A 186 19.44 -7.58 -21.63
C THR A 186 18.20 -8.21 -22.25
N TYR A 187 17.04 -7.77 -21.83
CA TYR A 187 15.75 -8.13 -22.40
C TYR A 187 15.05 -6.88 -22.93
N GLU A 188 14.63 -6.92 -24.20
CA GLU A 188 13.82 -5.87 -24.80
C GLU A 188 12.41 -6.40 -25.08
N TYR A 189 11.41 -5.72 -24.54
CA TYR A 189 10.02 -6.09 -24.69
C TYR A 189 9.22 -5.01 -25.41
N ASN A 190 8.48 -5.39 -26.44
CA ASN A 190 7.41 -4.54 -26.99
C ASN A 190 6.21 -4.57 -26.04
N ILE A 191 5.84 -3.41 -25.51
CA ILE A 191 4.74 -3.24 -24.56
C ILE A 191 3.57 -2.45 -25.11
N SER A 192 3.49 -2.24 -26.44
CA SER A 192 2.45 -1.42 -27.08
C SER A 192 1.01 -1.92 -26.84
N ASN A 193 0.84 -3.22 -26.58
CA ASN A 193 -0.46 -3.83 -26.28
C ASN A 193 -0.80 -3.85 -24.78
N THR A 194 -0.21 -2.95 -24.02
CA THR A 194 -0.43 -2.79 -22.57
C THR A 194 -1.68 -1.94 -22.33
N SER A 195 -2.37 -2.14 -21.19
CA SER A 195 -3.54 -1.34 -20.82
C SER A 195 -3.19 0.14 -20.62
N GLU A 196 -4.07 1.06 -21.02
CA GLU A 196 -3.91 2.51 -20.81
C GLU A 196 -3.64 2.86 -19.34
N ARG A 197 -4.32 2.16 -18.42
CA ARG A 197 -4.13 2.35 -16.98
C ARG A 197 -2.72 1.99 -16.51
N MET A 198 -2.07 1.00 -17.12
CA MET A 198 -0.70 0.65 -16.81
C MET A 198 0.27 1.73 -17.31
N PHE A 199 0.08 2.26 -18.52
CA PHE A 199 0.88 3.39 -19.01
C PHE A 199 0.76 4.60 -18.08
N THR A 200 -0.45 4.90 -17.62
CA THR A 200 -0.69 5.98 -16.64
C THR A 200 0.04 5.72 -15.30
N LEU A 201 0.06 4.47 -14.80
CA LEU A 201 0.80 4.14 -13.59
C LEU A 201 2.31 4.30 -13.78
N ILE A 202 2.85 3.87 -14.90
CA ILE A 202 4.28 4.04 -15.25
C ILE A 202 4.61 5.54 -15.29
N GLU A 203 3.78 6.36 -15.94
CA GLU A 203 3.96 7.80 -16.00
C GLU A 203 3.95 8.43 -14.60
N ILE A 204 2.93 8.15 -13.79
CA ILE A 204 2.77 8.75 -12.46
C ILE A 204 3.88 8.28 -11.50
N LEU A 205 4.12 6.97 -11.40
CA LEU A 205 5.01 6.43 -10.37
C LEU A 205 6.48 6.50 -10.75
N LEU A 206 6.81 6.40 -12.04
CA LEU A 206 8.18 6.36 -12.52
C LEU A 206 8.60 7.63 -13.25
N GLY A 207 7.70 8.59 -13.46
CA GLY A 207 7.99 9.84 -14.16
C GLY A 207 8.38 9.63 -15.63
N VAL A 208 7.87 8.59 -16.28
CA VAL A 208 8.12 8.33 -17.69
C VAL A 208 7.22 9.24 -18.53
N ASP A 209 7.82 10.10 -19.34
CA ASP A 209 7.06 10.90 -20.31
C ASP A 209 6.93 10.09 -21.61
N TRP A 210 5.70 9.63 -21.86
CA TRP A 210 5.43 8.87 -23.07
C TRP A 210 5.38 9.74 -24.32
N ASN A 211 5.24 11.09 -24.21
CA ASN A 211 5.01 12.01 -25.35
C ASN A 211 3.99 11.45 -26.36
N MET A 212 3.05 10.65 -25.86
CA MET A 212 2.12 9.92 -26.71
C MET A 212 1.01 10.84 -27.17
N LYS A 213 0.98 11.09 -28.48
CA LYS A 213 -0.26 11.49 -29.11
C LYS A 213 -1.29 10.40 -28.83
N ALA A 214 -2.48 10.79 -28.44
CA ALA A 214 -3.60 9.92 -28.01
C ALA A 214 -3.90 8.71 -28.93
N ASP A 215 -3.33 8.68 -30.11
CA ASP A 215 -3.55 7.70 -31.19
C ASP A 215 -2.75 6.40 -30.99
N LEU A 216 -1.72 6.38 -30.12
CA LEU A 216 -0.86 5.20 -29.90
C LEU A 216 -1.37 4.28 -28.80
N ILE A 217 -2.19 4.80 -27.90
CA ILE A 217 -2.86 4.00 -26.89
C ILE A 217 -4.16 3.49 -27.52
N ASN A 218 -4.20 2.25 -27.91
CA ASN A 218 -5.46 1.59 -28.23
C ASN A 218 -6.39 1.75 -27.03
N ARG A 219 -7.34 2.69 -27.11
CA ARG A 219 -8.35 2.96 -26.08
C ARG A 219 -9.21 1.72 -25.89
N SER A 220 -8.70 0.75 -25.20
CA SER A 220 -9.50 -0.36 -24.71
C SER A 220 -10.53 0.23 -23.75
N THR A 221 -11.77 0.11 -24.14
CA THR A 221 -12.97 0.57 -23.45
C THR A 221 -12.85 0.40 -21.92
N ARG A 222 -13.36 1.40 -21.19
CA ARG A 222 -13.52 1.48 -19.73
C ARG A 222 -14.13 0.20 -19.15
N SER A 223 -13.32 -0.81 -18.94
CA SER A 223 -13.65 -2.02 -18.20
C SER A 223 -12.95 -1.96 -16.84
N ALA A 224 -13.57 -2.52 -15.82
CA ALA A 224 -12.94 -2.78 -14.51
C ALA A 224 -11.86 -3.85 -14.59
N SER A 225 -11.18 -3.97 -15.73
CA SER A 225 -10.14 -4.95 -16.02
C SER A 225 -8.92 -4.72 -15.14
N PRO A 226 -8.21 -5.78 -14.74
CA PRO A 226 -6.96 -5.65 -13.99
C PRO A 226 -5.97 -4.78 -14.78
N VAL A 227 -5.14 -4.04 -14.05
CA VAL A 227 -4.09 -3.21 -14.65
C VAL A 227 -2.97 -4.14 -15.09
N THR A 228 -2.89 -4.41 -16.40
CA THR A 228 -2.01 -5.43 -16.98
C THR A 228 -1.03 -4.83 -17.99
N MET A 229 0.15 -5.45 -18.06
CA MET A 229 1.14 -5.22 -19.10
C MET A 229 1.36 -6.50 -19.88
N ASN A 230 1.28 -6.41 -21.20
CA ASN A 230 1.66 -7.45 -22.14
C ASN A 230 3.03 -7.08 -22.71
N ALA A 231 4.05 -7.85 -22.35
CA ALA A 231 5.43 -7.61 -22.74
C ALA A 231 5.88 -8.74 -23.70
N VAL A 232 6.00 -8.42 -24.97
CA VAL A 232 6.42 -9.34 -26.03
C VAL A 232 7.94 -9.23 -26.20
N ASP A 233 8.68 -10.28 -25.85
CA ASP A 233 10.14 -10.34 -26.08
C ASP A 233 10.43 -10.19 -27.57
N THR A 234 11.28 -9.24 -27.94
CA THR A 234 11.53 -8.87 -29.34
C THR A 234 12.33 -9.92 -30.12
N GLU A 235 13.06 -10.80 -29.44
CA GLU A 235 13.86 -11.85 -30.08
C GLU A 235 13.07 -13.16 -30.21
N THR A 236 12.38 -13.56 -29.16
CA THR A 236 11.71 -14.86 -29.08
C THR A 236 10.24 -14.82 -29.45
N ASN A 237 9.62 -13.62 -29.45
CA ASN A 237 8.19 -13.40 -29.55
C ASN A 237 7.38 -14.02 -28.38
N ILE A 238 8.02 -14.40 -27.29
CA ILE A 238 7.35 -14.91 -26.09
C ILE A 238 6.66 -13.73 -25.39
N ILE A 239 5.42 -13.96 -24.93
CA ILE A 239 4.65 -12.96 -24.23
C ILE A 239 4.75 -13.19 -22.74
N GLN A 240 5.21 -12.20 -22.00
CA GLN A 240 5.12 -12.13 -20.54
C GLN A 240 3.92 -11.28 -20.14
N TYR A 241 3.18 -11.76 -19.17
CA TYR A 241 2.05 -11.04 -18.63
C TYR A 241 2.40 -10.55 -17.21
N PHE A 242 2.26 -9.23 -17.01
CA PHE A 242 2.43 -8.62 -15.70
C PHE A 242 1.12 -7.96 -15.27
N VAL A 243 0.88 -7.95 -13.98
CA VAL A 243 -0.21 -7.20 -13.34
C VAL A 243 0.38 -6.21 -12.36
N ALA A 244 -0.29 -5.07 -12.16
CA ALA A 244 0.12 -4.16 -11.12
C ALA A 244 0.02 -4.86 -9.76
N GLY A 245 1.13 -4.99 -9.08
CA GLY A 245 1.23 -5.56 -7.75
C GLY A 245 0.84 -4.56 -6.66
N SER A 246 0.52 -5.07 -5.49
CA SER A 246 0.21 -4.28 -4.30
C SER A 246 1.20 -4.45 -3.16
N ASN A 247 2.30 -5.18 -3.39
CA ASN A 247 3.32 -5.39 -2.39
C ASN A 247 4.15 -4.11 -2.19
N ASP A 248 4.52 -3.85 -0.94
CA ASP A 248 5.55 -2.86 -0.65
C ASP A 248 6.91 -3.53 -0.85
N ILE A 249 7.89 -2.76 -1.31
CA ILE A 249 9.27 -3.22 -1.34
C ILE A 249 9.72 -3.48 0.11
N PRO A 250 10.50 -4.56 0.38
CA PRO A 250 11.02 -4.80 1.73
C PRO A 250 11.83 -3.61 2.25
N GLU A 251 11.73 -3.34 3.55
CA GLU A 251 12.43 -2.22 4.19
C GLU A 251 13.95 -2.34 4.07
N ASN A 252 14.64 -1.21 4.09
CA ASN A 252 16.10 -1.08 3.96
C ASN A 252 16.68 -1.57 2.60
N ILE A 253 15.87 -1.58 1.55
CA ILE A 253 16.33 -1.83 0.18
C ILE A 253 16.62 -0.50 -0.52
N LEU A 254 15.79 0.54 -0.25
CA LEU A 254 15.94 1.86 -0.86
C LEU A 254 16.58 2.84 0.12
N ASP A 255 17.51 3.66 -0.39
CA ASP A 255 18.22 4.70 0.37
C ASP A 255 17.38 5.99 0.58
#